data_8b5f6eda43e2d4286bb8c81e329b7c70
#
_entry.id   8b5f6eda43e2d4286bb8c81e329b7c70
#
_cell.length_a   1.000
_cell.length_b   1.000
_cell.length_c   1.000
_cell.angle_alpha   90.00
_cell.angle_beta   90.00
_cell.angle_gamma   90.00
#
_symmetry.space_group_name_H-M   'P 1'
#
loop_
_entity.id
_entity.type
_entity.pdbx_description
1 polymer ?
#
loop_
_entity_poly.entity_id
_entity_poly.type
_entity_poly.pdbx_seq_one_letter_code
_entity_poly.pdbx_strand_id
1 'polypeptide(L)'
;VYAGSFDPPTLGHLWMIKEAQALFDELVVAIGINPEKRNTYTIDERRAMLEAITGDFPNVRICVFENRFLVRYAREIGAGFIVRGIRSAADYEYERSMRYINSDLAPEISTVFLMPPREIAEVSSTMVKGLVGPDGWRDMIRRYLPEAVYDKIVRDHDKTANDGVSR
;
A
#
# COMPACT_ATOMS: atom_id res chain seq x y z
N VAL A 1 -8.64 3.25 9.30
CA VAL A 1 -7.44 2.47 8.91
C VAL A 1 -7.42 2.21 7.40
N TYR A 2 -6.29 2.40 6.75
CA TYR A 2 -6.01 2.00 5.37
C TYR A 2 -4.95 0.90 5.36
N ALA A 3 -5.27 -0.28 4.87
CA ALA A 3 -4.39 -1.44 4.91
C ALA A 3 -3.98 -1.93 3.52
N GLY A 4 -2.74 -2.38 3.41
CA GLY A 4 -2.17 -2.96 2.20
C GLY A 4 -0.88 -3.72 2.46
N SER A 5 -0.34 -4.40 1.43
CA SER A 5 0.99 -4.99 1.51
C SER A 5 2.10 -3.96 1.32
N PHE A 6 1.86 -2.91 0.54
CA PHE A 6 2.80 -1.84 0.21
C PHE A 6 4.17 -2.37 -0.24
N ASP A 7 4.16 -3.29 -1.19
CA ASP A 7 5.33 -4.06 -1.63
C ASP A 7 5.64 -3.88 -3.13
N PRO A 8 6.19 -2.71 -3.55
CA PRO A 8 6.43 -1.48 -2.80
C PRO A 8 5.21 -0.54 -2.73
N PRO A 9 5.24 0.57 -1.93
CA PRO A 9 4.30 1.67 -2.06
C PRO A 9 4.37 2.30 -3.45
N THR A 10 3.22 2.74 -3.98
CA THR A 10 3.09 3.36 -5.32
C THR A 10 2.40 4.71 -5.23
N LEU A 11 2.36 5.48 -6.34
CA LEU A 11 1.58 6.71 -6.41
C LEU A 11 0.08 6.48 -6.12
N GLY A 12 -0.45 5.29 -6.48
CA GLY A 12 -1.81 4.93 -6.10
C GLY A 12 -1.99 4.83 -4.58
N HIS A 13 -1.03 4.23 -3.87
CA HIS A 13 -1.07 4.18 -2.40
C HIS A 13 -0.90 5.57 -1.77
N LEU A 14 0.03 6.38 -2.28
CA LEU A 14 0.25 7.73 -1.77
C LEU A 14 -1.01 8.59 -1.95
N TRP A 15 -1.67 8.50 -3.11
CA TRP A 15 -2.94 9.20 -3.36
C TRP A 15 -4.01 8.78 -2.34
N MET A 16 -4.19 7.48 -2.12
CA MET A 16 -5.14 6.96 -1.14
C MET A 16 -4.87 7.50 0.27
N ILE A 17 -3.60 7.54 0.67
CA ILE A 17 -3.18 8.08 1.98
C ILE A 17 -3.48 9.57 2.05
N LYS A 18 -3.15 10.33 1.00
CA LYS A 18 -3.37 11.77 0.93
C LYS A 18 -4.85 12.15 1.01
N GLU A 19 -5.71 11.43 0.32
CA GLU A 19 -7.16 11.67 0.38
C GLU A 19 -7.73 11.25 1.74
N ALA A 20 -7.36 10.06 2.23
CA ALA A 20 -7.88 9.57 3.50
C ALA A 20 -7.44 10.43 4.69
N GLN A 21 -6.17 10.88 4.75
CA GLN A 21 -5.71 11.75 5.84
C GLN A 21 -6.43 13.10 5.89
N ALA A 22 -6.95 13.57 4.76
CA ALA A 22 -7.74 14.80 4.71
C ALA A 22 -9.19 14.62 5.19
N LEU A 23 -9.70 13.37 5.22
CA LEU A 23 -11.06 13.04 5.63
C LEU A 23 -11.19 12.68 7.11
N PHE A 24 -10.10 12.26 7.76
CA PHE A 24 -10.13 11.72 9.12
C PHE A 24 -9.12 12.44 10.03
N ASP A 25 -9.45 12.58 11.31
CA ASP A 25 -8.58 13.20 12.32
C ASP A 25 -7.28 12.42 12.51
N GLU A 26 -7.32 11.09 12.40
CA GLU A 26 -6.17 10.18 12.44
C GLU A 26 -6.31 9.10 11.36
N LEU A 27 -5.23 8.84 10.63
CA LEU A 27 -5.15 7.74 9.66
C LEU A 27 -4.06 6.75 10.07
N VAL A 28 -4.45 5.52 10.34
CA VAL A 28 -3.52 4.41 10.49
C VAL A 28 -3.32 3.74 9.14
N VAL A 29 -2.10 3.81 8.60
CA VAL A 29 -1.67 3.06 7.42
C VAL A 29 -1.06 1.75 7.91
N ALA A 30 -1.73 0.63 7.65
CA ALA A 30 -1.40 -0.66 8.26
C ALA A 30 -0.80 -1.63 7.23
N ILE A 31 0.45 -2.03 7.43
CA ILE A 31 1.10 -3.05 6.62
C ILE A 31 0.56 -4.42 7.05
N GLY A 32 -0.19 -5.07 6.17
CA GLY A 32 -0.69 -6.42 6.38
C GLY A 32 0.36 -7.47 6.01
N ILE A 33 0.61 -8.40 6.93
CA ILE A 33 1.47 -9.54 6.69
C ILE A 33 0.61 -10.73 6.31
N ASN A 34 0.80 -11.24 5.07
CA ASN A 34 0.29 -12.53 4.65
C ASN A 34 1.47 -13.51 4.56
N PRO A 35 1.58 -14.53 5.44
CA PRO A 35 2.70 -15.46 5.45
C PRO A 35 2.79 -16.32 4.17
N GLU A 36 1.70 -16.45 3.41
CA GLU A 36 1.68 -17.20 2.15
C GLU A 36 2.21 -16.38 0.96
N LYS A 37 2.34 -15.05 1.11
CA LYS A 37 2.85 -14.20 0.04
C LYS A 37 4.36 -13.99 0.19
N ARG A 38 5.09 -14.26 -0.88
CA ARG A 38 6.49 -13.81 -0.99
C ARG A 38 6.49 -12.31 -1.29
N ASN A 39 6.95 -11.53 -0.32
CA ASN A 39 7.16 -10.10 -0.51
C ASN A 39 8.56 -9.85 -1.07
N THR A 40 8.71 -8.81 -1.87
CA THR A 40 10.01 -8.35 -2.40
C THR A 40 10.80 -7.61 -1.33
N TYR A 41 10.11 -6.79 -0.53
CA TYR A 41 10.70 -5.97 0.52
C TYR A 41 10.31 -6.50 1.89
N THR A 42 11.26 -6.44 2.84
CA THR A 42 11.02 -6.74 4.25
C THR A 42 9.99 -5.78 4.85
N ILE A 43 9.46 -6.11 6.01
CA ILE A 43 8.52 -5.25 6.74
C ILE A 43 9.15 -3.90 7.05
N ASP A 44 10.40 -3.89 7.52
CA ASP A 44 11.11 -2.67 7.88
C ASP A 44 11.38 -1.79 6.66
N GLU A 45 11.72 -2.37 5.52
CA GLU A 45 11.87 -1.61 4.27
C GLU A 45 10.57 -0.99 3.81
N ARG A 46 9.45 -1.74 3.86
CA ARG A 46 8.13 -1.22 3.50
C ARG A 46 7.67 -0.12 4.45
N ARG A 47 7.95 -0.27 5.75
CA ARG A 47 7.71 0.76 6.76
C ARG A 47 8.51 2.01 6.46
N ALA A 48 9.82 1.89 6.25
CA ALA A 48 10.69 3.03 5.94
C ALA A 48 10.27 3.77 4.65
N MET A 49 9.86 3.03 3.61
CA MET A 49 9.31 3.64 2.39
C MET A 49 8.02 4.41 2.65
N LEU A 50 7.10 3.87 3.46
CA LEU A 50 5.85 4.55 3.82
C LEU A 50 6.14 5.79 4.68
N GLU A 51 6.99 5.71 5.68
CA GLU A 51 7.40 6.84 6.52
C GLU A 51 8.02 7.97 5.68
N ALA A 52 8.88 7.61 4.71
CA ALA A 52 9.50 8.58 3.81
C ALA A 52 8.50 9.34 2.94
N ILE A 53 7.39 8.72 2.52
CA ILE A 53 6.39 9.34 1.64
C ILE A 53 5.22 9.97 2.40
N THR A 54 5.14 9.79 3.72
CA THR A 54 4.06 10.31 4.57
C THR A 54 4.54 11.30 5.62
N GLY A 55 5.82 11.66 5.63
CA GLY A 55 6.43 12.54 6.63
C GLY A 55 5.78 13.92 6.76
N ASP A 56 5.14 14.41 5.72
CA ASP A 56 4.42 15.69 5.72
C ASP A 56 2.97 15.58 6.24
N PHE A 57 2.50 14.39 6.61
CA PHE A 57 1.14 14.17 7.11
C PHE A 57 1.15 13.89 8.62
N PRO A 58 0.96 14.91 9.47
CA PRO A 58 1.14 14.78 10.92
C PRO A 58 0.11 13.85 11.59
N ASN A 59 -1.03 13.59 10.93
CA ASN A 59 -2.09 12.72 11.41
C ASN A 59 -2.01 11.29 10.85
N VAL A 60 -0.91 10.93 10.14
CA VAL A 60 -0.69 9.59 9.60
C VAL A 60 0.27 8.81 10.49
N ARG A 61 -0.11 7.59 10.84
CA ARG A 61 0.70 6.65 11.62
C ARG A 61 0.87 5.33 10.87
N ILE A 62 2.12 4.84 10.76
CA ILE A 62 2.42 3.56 10.11
C ILE A 62 2.45 2.45 11.15
N CYS A 63 1.65 1.41 10.94
CA CYS A 63 1.58 0.24 11.81
C CYS A 63 1.72 -1.06 11.01
N VAL A 64 1.91 -2.16 11.71
CA VAL A 64 1.96 -3.52 11.13
C VAL A 64 0.93 -4.38 11.84
N PHE A 65 0.25 -5.25 11.10
CA PHE A 65 -0.62 -6.28 11.67
C PHE A 65 -0.45 -7.61 10.94
N GLU A 66 -0.62 -8.70 11.66
CA GLU A 66 -0.49 -10.06 11.13
C GLU A 66 -1.50 -11.02 11.76
N ASN A 67 -1.75 -12.15 11.10
CA ASN A 67 -2.57 -13.25 11.61
C ASN A 67 -3.97 -12.87 12.11
N ARG A 68 -4.60 -11.85 11.51
CA ARG A 68 -5.96 -11.42 11.90
C ARG A 68 -6.71 -10.77 10.75
N PHE A 69 -8.02 -10.76 10.82
CA PHE A 69 -8.86 -9.99 9.92
C PHE A 69 -8.65 -8.49 10.15
N LEU A 70 -8.62 -7.72 9.06
CA LEU A 70 -8.45 -6.27 9.12
C LEU A 70 -9.48 -5.58 10.04
N VAL A 71 -10.73 -6.02 9.99
CA VAL A 71 -11.80 -5.44 10.82
C VAL A 71 -11.58 -5.67 12.31
N ARG A 72 -11.00 -6.81 12.69
CA ARG A 72 -10.63 -7.07 14.10
C ARG A 72 -9.48 -6.19 14.55
N TYR A 73 -8.48 -6.02 13.67
CA TYR A 73 -7.40 -5.08 13.93
C TYR A 73 -7.92 -3.64 14.06
N ALA A 74 -8.82 -3.21 13.17
CA ALA A 74 -9.44 -1.90 13.24
C ALA A 74 -10.16 -1.67 14.59
N ARG A 75 -10.93 -2.66 15.07
CA ARG A 75 -11.58 -2.61 16.38
C ARG A 75 -10.58 -2.46 17.54
N GLU A 76 -9.49 -3.23 17.51
CA GLU A 76 -8.45 -3.20 18.57
C GLU A 76 -7.78 -1.83 18.70
N ILE A 77 -7.56 -1.15 17.57
CA ILE A 77 -6.95 0.19 17.56
C ILE A 77 -7.98 1.33 17.72
N GLY A 78 -9.25 1.01 17.92
CA GLY A 78 -10.32 2.00 18.07
C GLY A 78 -10.71 2.72 16.78
N ALA A 79 -10.36 2.18 15.60
CA ALA A 79 -10.71 2.78 14.32
C ALA A 79 -12.18 2.51 13.96
N GLY A 80 -12.97 3.56 13.73
CA GLY A 80 -14.37 3.46 13.28
C GLY A 80 -14.52 3.21 11.78
N PHE A 81 -13.45 3.35 11.00
CA PHE A 81 -13.50 3.29 9.54
C PHE A 81 -12.37 2.45 8.94
N ILE A 82 -12.70 1.65 7.92
CA ILE A 82 -11.74 1.02 7.01
C ILE A 82 -11.82 1.72 5.67
N VAL A 83 -10.69 2.21 5.15
CA VAL A 83 -10.59 2.85 3.84
C VAL A 83 -10.12 1.83 2.81
N ARG A 84 -10.81 1.77 1.66
CA ARG A 84 -10.49 0.87 0.55
C ARG A 84 -10.54 1.61 -0.78
N GLY A 85 -9.65 1.25 -1.71
CA GLY A 85 -9.63 1.79 -3.07
C GLY A 85 -10.46 0.94 -4.02
N ILE A 86 -11.25 1.58 -4.89
CA ILE A 86 -11.95 0.92 -5.99
C ILE A 86 -11.43 1.52 -7.30
N ARG A 87 -10.79 0.70 -8.14
CA ARG A 87 -10.19 1.10 -9.40
C ARG A 87 -10.95 0.53 -10.60
N SER A 88 -11.66 -0.57 -10.39
CA SER A 88 -12.37 -1.31 -11.42
C SER A 88 -13.67 -1.91 -10.90
N ALA A 89 -14.51 -2.41 -11.81
CA ALA A 89 -15.72 -3.16 -11.45
C ALA A 89 -15.37 -4.45 -10.67
N ALA A 90 -14.25 -5.11 -11.00
CA ALA A 90 -13.81 -6.30 -10.29
C ALA A 90 -13.37 -5.98 -8.85
N ASP A 91 -12.64 -4.86 -8.63
CA ASP A 91 -12.33 -4.38 -7.28
C ASP A 91 -13.62 -4.13 -6.48
N TYR A 92 -14.61 -3.48 -7.10
CA TYR A 92 -15.89 -3.19 -6.44
C TYR A 92 -16.62 -4.48 -5.99
N GLU A 93 -16.71 -5.49 -6.83
CA GLU A 93 -17.38 -6.76 -6.49
C GLU A 93 -16.66 -7.46 -5.34
N TYR A 94 -15.33 -7.47 -5.36
CA TYR A 94 -14.52 -8.04 -4.28
C TYR A 94 -14.70 -7.27 -2.97
N GLU A 95 -14.54 -5.95 -3.00
CA GLU A 95 -14.61 -5.09 -1.81
C GLU A 95 -16.04 -5.05 -1.23
N ARG A 96 -17.08 -5.14 -2.06
CA ARG A 96 -18.46 -5.29 -1.63
C ARG A 96 -18.64 -6.56 -0.81
N SER A 97 -18.11 -7.68 -1.28
CA SER A 97 -18.19 -8.96 -0.56
C SER A 97 -17.44 -8.90 0.77
N MET A 98 -16.25 -8.31 0.77
CA MET A 98 -15.47 -8.11 1.99
C MET A 98 -16.15 -7.18 2.98
N ARG A 99 -16.85 -6.14 2.51
CA ARG A 99 -17.63 -5.24 3.37
C ARG A 99 -18.73 -5.98 4.11
N TYR A 100 -19.43 -6.92 3.45
CA TYR A 100 -20.46 -7.71 4.13
C TYR A 100 -19.86 -8.59 5.23
N ILE A 101 -18.77 -9.30 4.93
CA ILE A 101 -18.05 -10.09 5.94
C ILE A 101 -17.58 -9.22 7.12
N ASN A 102 -17.03 -8.04 6.83
CA ASN A 102 -16.60 -7.11 7.86
C ASN A 102 -17.78 -6.63 8.72
N SER A 103 -18.94 -6.36 8.13
CA SER A 103 -20.15 -5.95 8.86
C SER A 103 -20.68 -7.06 9.78
N ASP A 104 -20.57 -8.31 9.38
CA ASP A 104 -20.94 -9.46 10.22
C ASP A 104 -20.01 -9.61 11.44
N LEU A 105 -18.71 -9.32 11.24
CA LEU A 105 -17.69 -9.43 12.29
C LEU A 105 -17.63 -8.22 13.24
N ALA A 106 -17.91 -7.02 12.73
CA ALA A 106 -17.83 -5.75 13.45
C ALA A 106 -18.78 -4.70 12.83
N PRO A 107 -20.09 -4.77 13.17
CA PRO A 107 -21.11 -3.88 12.59
C PRO A 107 -20.89 -2.39 12.89
N GLU A 108 -20.14 -2.08 13.94
CA GLU A 108 -19.78 -0.71 14.33
C GLU A 108 -18.69 -0.08 13.43
N ILE A 109 -17.97 -0.87 12.61
CA ILE A 109 -16.91 -0.36 11.75
C ILE A 109 -17.43 -0.19 10.32
N SER A 110 -17.40 1.04 9.82
CA SER A 110 -17.83 1.37 8.47
C SER A 110 -16.68 1.23 7.44
N THR A 111 -17.02 0.80 6.23
CA THR A 111 -16.06 0.82 5.11
C THR A 111 -16.32 2.02 4.21
N VAL A 112 -15.29 2.81 3.96
CA VAL A 112 -15.29 3.96 3.06
C VAL A 112 -14.51 3.61 1.79
N PHE A 113 -15.13 3.81 0.63
CA PHE A 113 -14.51 3.57 -0.66
C PHE A 113 -14.05 4.87 -1.30
N LEU A 114 -12.80 4.89 -1.77
CA LEU A 114 -12.24 5.99 -2.54
C LEU A 114 -11.92 5.50 -3.96
N MET A 115 -12.20 6.34 -4.95
CA MET A 115 -11.87 6.05 -6.34
C MET A 115 -10.70 6.92 -6.79
N PRO A 116 -9.54 6.34 -7.09
CA PRO A 116 -8.40 7.11 -7.56
C PRO A 116 -8.69 7.70 -8.96
N PRO A 117 -8.05 8.84 -9.31
CA PRO A 117 -8.15 9.41 -10.63
C PRO A 117 -7.58 8.45 -11.68
N ARG A 118 -8.05 8.60 -12.92
CA ARG A 118 -7.77 7.69 -14.04
C ARG A 118 -6.29 7.46 -14.27
N GLU A 119 -5.47 8.50 -14.08
CA GLU A 119 -4.03 8.49 -14.35
C GLU A 119 -3.25 7.52 -13.46
N ILE A 120 -3.79 7.20 -12.29
CA ILE A 120 -3.15 6.29 -11.32
C ILE A 120 -4.00 5.08 -10.96
N ALA A 121 -5.19 4.93 -11.54
CA ALA A 121 -6.09 3.82 -11.23
C ALA A 121 -5.47 2.45 -11.51
N GLU A 122 -4.70 2.33 -12.60
CA GLU A 122 -4.05 1.07 -12.99
C GLU A 122 -2.73 0.80 -12.27
N VAL A 123 -2.24 1.75 -11.46
CA VAL A 123 -0.94 1.62 -10.79
C VAL A 123 -1.02 0.62 -9.64
N SER A 124 -0.23 -0.44 -9.72
CA SER A 124 -0.14 -1.47 -8.67
C SER A 124 1.31 -1.88 -8.39
N SER A 125 1.56 -2.39 -7.19
CA SER A 125 2.88 -2.91 -6.81
C SER A 125 3.33 -4.08 -7.72
N THR A 126 2.40 -4.94 -8.12
CA THR A 126 2.68 -6.06 -9.03
C THR A 126 3.11 -5.56 -10.40
N MET A 127 2.41 -4.57 -10.95
CA MET A 127 2.78 -3.94 -12.21
C MET A 127 4.19 -3.34 -12.14
N VAL A 128 4.47 -2.56 -11.10
CA VAL A 128 5.80 -1.93 -10.92
C VAL A 128 6.90 -2.99 -10.85
N LYS A 129 6.72 -4.05 -10.06
CA LYS A 129 7.70 -5.14 -9.96
C LYS A 129 7.95 -5.83 -11.30
N GLY A 130 6.90 -6.02 -12.09
CA GLY A 130 7.02 -6.64 -13.42
C GLY A 130 7.75 -5.77 -14.46
N LEU A 131 7.89 -4.47 -14.21
CA LEU A 131 8.59 -3.54 -15.09
C LEU A 131 10.09 -3.41 -14.79
N VAL A 132 10.56 -3.85 -13.62
CA VAL A 132 11.97 -3.75 -13.22
C VAL A 132 12.82 -4.77 -13.96
N GLY A 133 13.94 -4.33 -14.57
CA GLY A 133 14.96 -5.18 -15.21
C GLY A 133 15.20 -4.89 -16.68
N PRO A 134 14.20 -4.91 -17.57
CA PRO A 134 14.38 -4.63 -19.00
C PRO A 134 14.99 -3.25 -19.28
N ASP A 135 15.64 -3.08 -20.44
CA ASP A 135 16.20 -1.78 -20.82
C ASP A 135 15.16 -0.65 -20.75
N GLY A 136 15.56 0.52 -20.23
CA GLY A 136 14.66 1.67 -20.03
C GLY A 136 13.69 1.58 -18.84
N TRP A 137 13.77 0.54 -18.03
CA TRP A 137 12.84 0.33 -16.92
C TRP A 137 12.81 1.46 -15.89
N ARG A 138 13.94 2.14 -15.66
CA ARG A 138 14.04 3.25 -14.68
C ARG A 138 13.10 4.38 -15.05
N ASP A 139 13.11 4.83 -16.30
CA ASP A 139 12.23 5.90 -16.78
C ASP A 139 10.75 5.48 -16.72
N MET A 140 10.50 4.19 -16.96
CA MET A 140 9.14 3.66 -16.92
C MET A 140 8.58 3.66 -15.52
N ILE A 141 9.27 3.08 -14.53
CA ILE A 141 8.73 2.97 -13.16
C ILE A 141 8.67 4.31 -12.42
N ARG A 142 9.50 5.29 -12.80
CA ARG A 142 9.50 6.62 -12.20
C ARG A 142 8.13 7.30 -12.27
N ARG A 143 7.34 6.98 -13.28
CA ARG A 143 5.99 7.53 -13.49
C ARG A 143 4.96 7.01 -12.48
N TYR A 144 5.27 5.92 -11.77
CA TYR A 144 4.32 5.19 -10.92
C TYR A 144 4.70 5.19 -9.45
N LEU A 145 5.86 5.76 -9.12
CA LEU A 145 6.45 5.70 -7.79
C LEU A 145 6.69 7.09 -7.21
N PRO A 146 6.48 7.26 -5.89
CA PRO A 146 7.05 8.39 -5.17
C PRO A 146 8.58 8.35 -5.24
N GLU A 147 9.24 9.51 -5.27
CA GLU A 147 10.69 9.63 -5.48
C GLU A 147 11.50 8.77 -4.50
N ALA A 148 11.20 8.83 -3.20
CA ALA A 148 11.92 8.05 -2.18
C ALA A 148 11.83 6.52 -2.41
N VAL A 149 10.69 6.04 -2.94
CA VAL A 149 10.50 4.63 -3.28
C VAL A 149 11.26 4.27 -4.55
N TYR A 150 11.20 5.13 -5.56
CA TYR A 150 11.96 4.97 -6.80
C TYR A 150 13.47 4.84 -6.52
N ASP A 151 14.03 5.76 -5.73
CA ASP A 151 15.44 5.76 -5.37
C ASP A 151 15.87 4.49 -4.62
N LYS A 152 14.99 3.96 -3.76
CA LYS A 152 15.24 2.69 -3.06
C LYS A 152 15.33 1.53 -4.05
N ILE A 153 14.38 1.43 -4.99
CA ILE A 153 14.32 0.35 -5.98
C ILE A 153 15.56 0.37 -6.88
N VAL A 154 15.93 1.54 -7.38
CA VAL A 154 17.12 1.69 -8.25
C VAL A 154 18.39 1.29 -7.49
N ARG A 155 18.59 1.76 -6.25
CA ARG A 155 19.75 1.41 -5.43
C ARG A 155 19.85 -0.10 -5.17
N ASP A 156 18.74 -0.75 -4.88
CA ASP A 156 18.74 -2.18 -4.59
C ASP A 156 19.05 -3.01 -5.84
N HIS A 157 18.49 -2.62 -6.97
CA HIS A 157 18.79 -3.27 -8.25
C HIS A 157 20.28 -3.14 -8.62
N ASP A 158 20.88 -1.95 -8.43
CA ASP A 158 22.28 -1.71 -8.75
C ASP A 158 23.23 -2.50 -7.84
N LYS A 159 22.89 -2.68 -6.56
CA LYS A 159 23.63 -3.55 -5.63
C LYS A 159 23.61 -5.00 -6.10
N THR A 160 22.44 -5.53 -6.42
CA THR A 160 22.29 -6.92 -6.87
C THR A 160 23.05 -7.19 -8.18
N ALA A 161 23.05 -6.22 -9.11
CA ALA A 161 23.79 -6.32 -10.35
C ALA A 161 25.31 -6.35 -10.13
N ASN A 162 25.84 -5.56 -9.19
CA ASN A 162 27.26 -5.52 -8.84
C ASN A 162 27.71 -6.80 -8.11
N ASP A 163 26.90 -7.34 -7.22
CA ASP A 163 27.19 -8.58 -6.48
C ASP A 163 27.16 -9.83 -7.40
N GLY A 164 26.38 -9.78 -8.48
CA GLY A 164 26.29 -10.84 -9.50
C GLY A 164 27.47 -10.90 -10.47
N VAL A 165 28.23 -9.83 -10.64
CA VAL A 165 29.41 -9.75 -11.55
C VAL A 165 30.69 -10.23 -10.85
N SER A 166 30.68 -10.42 -9.53
CA SER A 166 31.87 -10.83 -8.73
C SER A 166 31.95 -12.35 -8.49
N ARG A 167 31.23 -13.17 -9.27
CA ARG A 167 31.29 -14.64 -9.20
C ARG A 167 31.71 -15.26 -10.54
#